data_0ddb7ca9256853e2fb2c5c9fe4917d3a
#
_entry.id   0ddb7ca9256853e2fb2c5c9fe4917d3a
#
_cell.length_a   1.000
_cell.length_b   1.000
_cell.length_c   1.000
_cell.angle_alpha   90.00
_cell.angle_beta   90.00
_cell.angle_gamma   90.00
#
_symmetry.space_group_name_H-M   'P 1'
#
loop_
_entity.id
_entity.type
_entity.pdbx_description
1 polymer ?
#
loop_
_entity_poly.entity_id
_entity_poly.type
_entity_poly.pdbx_seq_one_letter_code
_entity_poly.pdbx_strand_id
1 'polypeptide(L)'
;GKSGSKGYVNDRELRMEPEQLLTYLRSLRAEEIQKIEVVPTSGADYDADSAGGIIRITLKKRRENGVNGSVAFNTTQGEIVHRYNPSANINLHSGRVDFYASAWGSFGKDETTTGEQTRYEAADKELNAHSSMKGRNRSLGASAGAVVEIDGRNSVGAEFEYWRNRNGEPNDTYTDFRNAGTVTRTDSHFDKLDIRNNYSATFNYIRKIDTLGSTLKLLADYTRRETDSENDNFSRMTAPGATADSTYRDNTESVYNIATATLALEKRFSPRWTLKAGAKYTYNDMHNDALYEYLKGDAWTRNDNQSFTIDYTENIAAAYAVASAQLGRWGLVAGLRGEYTHTTGKSVGQDYFSLFPNANVSFALSKEKGWSLIAQYARTIERPRFWCLNPQRMQISDYTYQTGNPSL
;
A
#
# COMPACT_ATOMS: atom_id res chain seq x y z
N GLY A 1 -14.88 7.17 1.82
CA GLY A 1 -13.97 7.04 2.95
C GLY A 1 -12.60 7.63 2.62
N LYS A 2 -11.83 8.03 3.64
CA LYS A 2 -10.46 8.51 3.41
C LYS A 2 -9.62 7.37 2.83
N SER A 3 -8.72 7.66 1.90
CA SER A 3 -7.70 6.72 1.43
C SER A 3 -6.93 6.12 2.61
N GLY A 4 -6.41 4.89 2.48
CA GLY A 4 -5.80 4.14 3.57
C GLY A 4 -4.68 4.90 4.28
N SER A 5 -4.55 4.66 5.59
CA SER A 5 -3.46 5.25 6.39
C SER A 5 -2.11 4.66 5.97
N LYS A 6 -1.06 5.50 5.94
CA LYS A 6 0.32 5.05 5.70
C LYS A 6 0.97 4.60 7.01
N GLY A 7 1.71 3.50 6.96
CA GLY A 7 2.48 2.97 8.10
C GLY A 7 3.94 3.38 8.03
N TYR A 8 4.50 3.76 9.16
CA TYR A 8 5.93 4.08 9.30
C TYR A 8 6.53 3.32 10.49
N VAL A 9 7.67 2.71 10.29
CA VAL A 9 8.47 2.11 11.36
C VAL A 9 9.86 2.76 11.36
N ASN A 10 10.26 3.34 12.48
CA ASN A 10 11.51 4.08 12.62
C ASN A 10 11.75 5.13 11.52
N ASP A 11 10.69 5.89 11.19
CA ASP A 11 10.66 6.91 10.11
C ASP A 11 10.68 6.37 8.67
N ARG A 12 10.68 5.06 8.47
CA ARG A 12 10.58 4.41 7.16
C ARG A 12 9.12 4.14 6.82
N GLU A 13 8.69 4.53 5.63
CA GLU A 13 7.37 4.19 5.08
C GLU A 13 7.32 2.69 4.73
N LEU A 14 6.31 2.00 5.23
CA LEU A 14 6.03 0.61 4.88
C LEU A 14 5.16 0.58 3.62
N ARG A 15 5.76 0.23 2.49
CA ARG A 15 5.09 0.13 1.19
C ARG A 15 4.50 -1.25 0.97
N MET A 16 3.55 -1.61 1.84
CA MET A 16 2.86 -2.90 1.85
C MET A 16 1.37 -2.72 1.58
N GLU A 17 0.74 -3.73 1.01
CA GLU A 17 -0.72 -3.80 0.98
C GLU A 17 -1.29 -3.91 2.40
N PRO A 18 -2.53 -3.45 2.65
CA PRO A 18 -3.10 -3.40 4.01
C PRO A 18 -3.06 -4.72 4.78
N GLU A 19 -3.29 -5.85 4.12
CA GLU A 19 -3.26 -7.16 4.77
C GLU A 19 -1.84 -7.61 5.14
N GLN A 20 -0.86 -7.28 4.30
CA GLN A 20 0.54 -7.56 4.55
C GLN A 20 1.09 -6.67 5.66
N LEU A 21 0.74 -5.38 5.63
CA LEU A 21 1.05 -4.43 6.71
C LEU A 21 0.50 -4.95 8.03
N LEU A 22 -0.75 -5.44 8.06
CA LEU A 22 -1.36 -6.00 9.26
C LEU A 22 -0.60 -7.26 9.74
N THR A 23 -0.19 -8.13 8.82
CA THR A 23 0.59 -9.34 9.14
C THR A 23 1.96 -8.96 9.71
N TYR A 24 2.65 -8.01 9.09
CA TYR A 24 3.92 -7.47 9.60
C TYR A 24 3.75 -6.84 10.99
N LEU A 25 2.75 -5.99 11.18
CA LEU A 25 2.48 -5.35 12.48
C LEU A 25 2.16 -6.37 13.59
N ARG A 26 1.47 -7.45 13.26
CA ARG A 26 1.21 -8.56 14.20
C ARG A 26 2.47 -9.36 14.54
N SER A 27 3.51 -9.32 13.72
CA SER A 27 4.79 -9.95 14.03
C SER A 27 5.64 -9.13 15.01
N LEU A 28 5.37 -7.82 15.17
CA LEU A 28 6.05 -6.95 16.13
C LEU A 28 5.56 -7.27 17.55
N ARG A 29 6.52 -7.40 18.47
CA ARG A 29 6.20 -7.62 19.89
C ARG A 29 5.91 -6.27 20.56
N ALA A 30 4.91 -6.27 21.44
CA ALA A 30 4.57 -5.05 22.20
C ALA A 30 5.76 -4.55 23.04
N GLU A 31 6.61 -5.47 23.57
CA GLU A 31 7.78 -5.13 24.35
C GLU A 31 8.88 -4.43 23.55
N GLU A 32 8.93 -4.63 22.22
CA GLU A 32 9.90 -4.00 21.34
C GLU A 32 9.46 -2.60 20.88
N ILE A 33 8.18 -2.30 21.08
CA ILE A 33 7.61 -0.99 20.71
C ILE A 33 7.90 0.02 21.80
N GLN A 34 8.54 1.13 21.44
CA GLN A 34 8.74 2.28 22.33
C GLN A 34 7.52 3.20 22.31
N LYS A 35 6.97 3.45 21.11
CA LYS A 35 5.89 4.41 20.91
C LYS A 35 5.09 4.08 19.65
N ILE A 36 3.78 4.25 19.73
CA ILE A 36 2.89 4.28 18.58
C ILE A 36 2.25 5.67 18.53
N GLU A 37 2.36 6.33 17.42
CA GLU A 37 1.76 7.64 17.15
C GLU A 37 0.76 7.51 16.02
N VAL A 38 -0.46 7.93 16.27
CA VAL A 38 -1.48 8.07 15.23
C VAL A 38 -1.60 9.55 14.91
N VAL A 39 -1.24 9.91 13.69
CA VAL A 39 -1.28 11.28 13.17
C VAL A 39 -2.45 11.39 12.20
N PRO A 40 -3.61 11.91 12.63
CA PRO A 40 -4.83 11.94 11.80
C PRO A 40 -4.71 12.84 10.57
N THR A 41 -3.81 13.82 10.63
CA THR A 41 -3.57 14.80 9.57
C THR A 41 -2.06 14.90 9.35
N SER A 42 -1.59 14.54 8.17
CA SER A 42 -0.17 14.59 7.83
C SER A 42 0.37 16.02 7.87
N GLY A 43 1.55 16.21 8.48
CA GLY A 43 2.30 17.46 8.42
C GLY A 43 3.03 17.60 7.07
N ALA A 44 3.60 18.78 6.83
CA ALA A 44 4.37 19.04 5.59
C ALA A 44 5.67 18.21 5.48
N ASP A 45 6.14 17.62 6.57
CA ASP A 45 7.27 16.67 6.62
C ASP A 45 6.94 15.26 6.08
N TYR A 46 5.67 15.01 5.73
CA TYR A 46 5.18 13.80 5.07
C TYR A 46 4.74 14.07 3.64
N ASP A 47 4.53 13.02 2.87
CA ASP A 47 4.04 13.14 1.49
C ASP A 47 2.61 13.72 1.46
N ALA A 48 2.35 14.59 0.48
CA ALA A 48 1.09 15.30 0.36
C ALA A 48 -0.10 14.36 0.06
N ASP A 49 0.15 13.14 -0.45
CA ASP A 49 -0.86 12.09 -0.69
C ASP A 49 -1.24 11.27 0.57
N SER A 50 -0.71 11.64 1.74
CA SER A 50 -1.00 10.94 3.01
C SER A 50 -2.31 11.40 3.68
N ALA A 51 -3.38 11.60 2.88
CA ALA A 51 -4.67 12.14 3.35
C ALA A 51 -5.39 11.23 4.37
N GLY A 52 -5.12 9.93 4.38
CA GLY A 52 -5.69 8.95 5.33
C GLY A 52 -5.10 9.00 6.74
N GLY A 53 -4.10 9.85 6.97
CA GLY A 53 -3.33 9.90 8.21
C GLY A 53 -2.17 8.90 8.24
N ILE A 54 -1.43 8.91 9.34
CA ILE A 54 -0.17 8.19 9.49
C ILE A 54 -0.19 7.41 10.80
N ILE A 55 0.26 6.16 10.76
CA ILE A 55 0.58 5.36 11.93
C ILE A 55 2.11 5.23 11.98
N ARG A 56 2.73 5.80 13.00
CA ARG A 56 4.17 5.78 13.20
C ARG A 56 4.52 4.92 14.40
N ILE A 57 5.35 3.91 14.20
CA ILE A 57 5.85 3.01 15.22
C ILE A 57 7.34 3.29 15.43
N THR A 58 7.72 3.56 16.66
CA THR A 58 9.11 3.68 17.04
C THR A 58 9.48 2.47 17.88
N LEU A 59 10.51 1.75 17.47
CA LEU A 59 11.03 0.60 18.19
C LEU A 59 12.04 1.02 19.27
N LYS A 60 12.09 0.27 20.35
CA LYS A 60 13.05 0.48 21.45
C LYS A 60 14.47 0.20 20.96
N LYS A 61 15.39 1.11 21.29
CA LYS A 61 16.83 0.85 21.15
C LYS A 61 17.30 0.04 22.35
N ARG A 62 18.03 -1.02 22.09
CA ARG A 62 18.69 -1.81 23.13
C ARG A 62 19.96 -1.11 23.58
N ARG A 63 20.28 -1.26 24.85
CA ARG A 63 21.50 -0.70 25.46
C ARG A 63 22.46 -1.77 25.96
N GLU A 64 21.97 -3.00 26.16
CA GLU A 64 22.75 -4.12 26.67
C GLU A 64 23.08 -5.12 25.56
N ASN A 65 24.33 -5.59 25.55
CA ASN A 65 24.74 -6.66 24.64
C ASN A 65 23.93 -7.92 24.88
N GLY A 66 23.52 -8.57 23.82
CA GLY A 66 22.76 -9.80 23.95
C GLY A 66 22.00 -10.17 22.68
N VAL A 67 21.45 -11.36 22.70
CA VAL A 67 20.59 -11.91 21.67
C VAL A 67 19.21 -12.13 22.26
N ASN A 68 18.17 -11.77 21.56
CA ASN A 68 16.84 -12.25 21.85
C ASN A 68 16.09 -12.54 20.53
N GLY A 69 15.10 -13.37 20.66
CA GLY A 69 14.22 -13.69 19.54
C GLY A 69 12.88 -14.22 20.04
N SER A 70 11.97 -14.37 19.12
CA SER A 70 10.69 -15.02 19.39
C SER A 70 10.25 -15.85 18.20
N VAL A 71 9.47 -16.87 18.50
CA VAL A 71 8.68 -17.63 17.53
C VAL A 71 7.23 -17.51 17.96
N ALA A 72 6.35 -17.20 17.02
CA ALA A 72 4.92 -17.12 17.27
C ALA A 72 4.15 -17.88 16.19
N PHE A 73 3.04 -18.45 16.59
CA PHE A 73 2.11 -19.11 15.69
C PHE A 73 0.70 -18.64 16.04
N ASN A 74 0.08 -17.90 15.12
CA ASN A 74 -1.29 -17.43 15.27
C ASN A 74 -2.18 -18.21 14.32
N THR A 75 -3.36 -18.59 14.78
CA THR A 75 -4.37 -19.24 13.94
C THR A 75 -5.72 -18.56 14.10
N THR A 76 -6.44 -18.46 12.99
CA THR A 76 -7.85 -18.06 12.96
C THR A 76 -8.63 -19.21 12.34
N GLN A 77 -9.61 -19.73 13.08
CA GLN A 77 -10.45 -20.83 12.63
C GLN A 77 -11.91 -20.39 12.69
N GLY A 78 -12.61 -20.59 11.60
CA GLY A 78 -14.03 -20.31 11.44
C GLY A 78 -14.65 -21.30 10.47
N GLU A 79 -15.93 -21.17 10.21
CA GLU A 79 -16.66 -22.05 9.29
C GLU A 79 -16.14 -21.91 7.85
N ILE A 80 -15.93 -20.67 7.42
CA ILE A 80 -15.50 -20.32 6.04
C ILE A 80 -14.10 -19.71 5.97
N VAL A 81 -13.43 -19.49 7.12
CA VAL A 81 -12.11 -18.85 7.19
C VAL A 81 -11.16 -19.70 8.02
N HIS A 82 -10.04 -20.07 7.41
CA HIS A 82 -8.94 -20.75 8.08
C HIS A 82 -7.64 -20.04 7.77
N ARG A 83 -6.93 -19.51 8.77
CA ARG A 83 -5.64 -18.83 8.61
C ARG A 83 -4.61 -19.30 9.60
N TYR A 84 -3.37 -19.44 9.13
CA TYR A 84 -2.20 -19.82 9.92
C TYR A 84 -1.10 -18.79 9.66
N ASN A 85 -0.61 -18.15 10.71
CA ASN A 85 0.37 -17.08 10.63
C ASN A 85 1.58 -17.41 11.53
N PRO A 86 2.56 -18.21 11.06
CA PRO A 86 3.83 -18.38 11.72
C PRO A 86 4.69 -17.13 11.58
N SER A 87 5.45 -16.82 12.62
CA SER A 87 6.49 -15.78 12.55
C SER A 87 7.64 -16.10 13.50
N ALA A 88 8.84 -15.64 13.11
CA ALA A 88 10.02 -15.71 13.94
C ALA A 88 10.83 -14.42 13.77
N ASN A 89 11.46 -13.96 14.84
CA ASN A 89 12.41 -12.85 14.78
C ASN A 89 13.60 -13.11 15.69
N ILE A 90 14.73 -12.50 15.33
CA ILE A 90 15.95 -12.48 16.13
C ILE A 90 16.52 -11.07 16.10
N ASN A 91 17.01 -10.62 17.24
CA ASN A 91 17.70 -9.35 17.37
C ASN A 91 18.98 -9.58 18.17
N LEU A 92 20.08 -9.07 17.66
CA LEU A 92 21.40 -9.12 18.28
C LEU A 92 21.91 -7.68 18.49
N HIS A 93 22.25 -7.34 19.71
CA HIS A 93 23.01 -6.14 20.01
C HIS A 93 24.42 -6.51 20.50
N SER A 94 25.46 -6.00 19.85
CA SER A 94 26.85 -6.21 20.25
C SER A 94 27.65 -4.94 20.07
N GLY A 95 27.96 -4.26 21.17
CA GLY A 95 28.74 -3.02 21.19
C GLY A 95 28.08 -1.89 20.37
N ARG A 96 28.53 -1.69 19.14
CA ARG A 96 28.03 -0.64 18.24
C ARG A 96 27.15 -1.16 17.12
N VAL A 97 26.86 -2.44 17.11
CA VAL A 97 26.12 -3.10 16.03
C VAL A 97 24.81 -3.65 16.57
N ASP A 98 23.71 -3.23 15.96
CA ASP A 98 22.40 -3.83 16.08
C ASP A 98 22.11 -4.61 14.81
N PHE A 99 21.92 -5.91 14.91
CA PHE A 99 21.45 -6.77 13.83
C PHE A 99 20.06 -7.28 14.16
N TYR A 100 19.19 -7.32 13.17
CA TYR A 100 17.85 -7.91 13.30
C TYR A 100 17.47 -8.70 12.04
N ALA A 101 16.73 -9.77 12.23
CA ALA A 101 16.13 -10.52 11.15
C ALA A 101 14.76 -11.01 11.57
N SER A 102 13.84 -11.10 10.62
CA SER A 102 12.51 -11.65 10.80
C SER A 102 12.07 -12.48 9.60
N ALA A 103 11.22 -13.47 9.87
CA ALA A 103 10.52 -14.23 8.84
C ALA A 103 9.07 -14.41 9.28
N TRP A 104 8.15 -14.32 8.32
CA TRP A 104 6.73 -14.48 8.58
C TRP A 104 6.04 -15.19 7.42
N GLY A 105 4.92 -15.82 7.74
CA GLY A 105 4.06 -16.46 6.77
C GLY A 105 2.58 -16.22 7.05
N SER A 106 1.77 -16.31 6.03
CA SER A 106 0.32 -16.35 6.13
C SER A 106 -0.21 -17.37 5.12
N PHE A 107 -0.92 -18.37 5.63
CA PHE A 107 -1.53 -19.43 4.83
C PHE A 107 -3.01 -19.47 5.17
N GLY A 108 -3.87 -19.24 4.19
CA GLY A 108 -5.28 -19.14 4.45
C GLY A 108 -6.16 -19.67 3.34
N LYS A 109 -7.38 -20.00 3.74
CA LYS A 109 -8.52 -20.21 2.87
C LYS A 109 -9.68 -19.41 3.42
N ASP A 110 -10.43 -18.81 2.54
CA ASP A 110 -11.67 -18.10 2.85
C ASP A 110 -12.69 -18.33 1.73
N GLU A 111 -13.94 -18.14 2.07
CA GLU A 111 -15.03 -18.19 1.12
C GLU A 111 -15.85 -16.90 1.22
N THR A 112 -16.15 -16.31 0.07
CA THR A 112 -16.96 -15.09 -0.02
C THR A 112 -18.10 -15.34 -0.97
N THR A 113 -19.32 -15.11 -0.51
CA THR A 113 -20.52 -15.16 -1.33
C THR A 113 -21.07 -13.76 -1.50
N THR A 114 -21.36 -13.37 -2.75
CA THR A 114 -21.93 -12.08 -3.10
C THR A 114 -23.20 -12.25 -3.91
N GLY A 115 -24.23 -11.44 -3.63
CA GLY A 115 -25.42 -11.32 -4.44
C GLY A 115 -25.59 -9.88 -4.92
N GLU A 116 -25.94 -9.70 -6.18
CA GLU A 116 -26.24 -8.40 -6.78
C GLU A 116 -27.58 -8.47 -7.49
N GLN A 117 -28.42 -7.46 -7.26
CA GLN A 117 -29.66 -7.27 -8.02
C GLN A 117 -29.68 -5.86 -8.59
N THR A 118 -29.76 -5.77 -9.92
CA THR A 118 -29.87 -4.50 -10.64
C THR A 118 -31.17 -4.47 -11.44
N ARG A 119 -32.03 -3.47 -11.21
CA ARG A 119 -33.28 -3.28 -11.94
C ARG A 119 -33.21 -2.03 -12.81
N TYR A 120 -33.54 -2.18 -14.08
CA TYR A 120 -33.62 -1.10 -15.06
C TYR A 120 -35.11 -0.79 -15.30
N GLU A 121 -35.71 0.03 -14.44
CA GLU A 121 -37.17 0.29 -14.41
C GLU A 121 -37.70 0.79 -15.75
N ALA A 122 -36.97 1.71 -16.43
CA ALA A 122 -37.37 2.28 -17.70
C ALA A 122 -37.35 1.29 -18.88
N ALA A 123 -36.71 0.14 -18.74
CA ALA A 123 -36.50 -0.83 -19.81
C ALA A 123 -37.11 -2.21 -19.52
N ASP A 124 -37.80 -2.39 -18.39
CA ASP A 124 -38.35 -3.69 -17.92
C ASP A 124 -37.25 -4.79 -17.93
N LYS A 125 -36.05 -4.45 -17.42
CA LYS A 125 -34.92 -5.37 -17.35
C LYS A 125 -34.48 -5.57 -15.92
N GLU A 126 -34.06 -6.78 -15.60
CA GLU A 126 -33.55 -7.13 -14.28
C GLU A 126 -32.33 -8.05 -14.44
N LEU A 127 -31.30 -7.78 -13.68
CA LEU A 127 -30.09 -8.60 -13.57
C LEU A 127 -29.96 -9.07 -12.12
N ASN A 128 -29.91 -10.39 -11.92
CA ASN A 128 -29.65 -11.03 -10.64
C ASN A 128 -28.36 -11.85 -10.80
N ALA A 129 -27.32 -11.48 -10.10
CA ALA A 129 -26.05 -12.19 -10.11
C ALA A 129 -25.76 -12.79 -8.73
N HIS A 130 -25.17 -13.95 -8.72
CA HIS A 130 -24.65 -14.63 -7.55
C HIS A 130 -23.23 -15.10 -7.81
N SER A 131 -22.35 -14.91 -6.85
CA SER A 131 -20.95 -15.26 -6.95
C SER A 131 -20.49 -15.99 -5.67
N SER A 132 -19.75 -17.08 -5.83
CA SER A 132 -19.09 -17.83 -4.74
C SER A 132 -17.61 -17.97 -5.05
N MET A 133 -16.79 -17.23 -4.32
CA MET A 133 -15.35 -17.20 -4.46
C MET A 133 -14.67 -17.96 -3.32
N LYS A 134 -13.74 -18.85 -3.64
CA LYS A 134 -12.96 -19.65 -2.68
C LYS A 134 -11.51 -19.22 -2.69
N GLY A 135 -11.19 -18.26 -1.84
CA GLY A 135 -9.85 -17.69 -1.72
C GLY A 135 -8.83 -18.68 -1.13
N ARG A 136 -7.62 -18.68 -1.71
CA ARG A 136 -6.45 -19.42 -1.20
C ARG A 136 -5.25 -18.50 -1.18
N ASN A 137 -4.92 -18.00 -0.02
CA ASN A 137 -3.76 -17.11 0.16
C ASN A 137 -2.56 -17.85 0.73
N ARG A 138 -1.37 -17.60 0.15
CA ARG A 138 -0.08 -18.07 0.65
C ARG A 138 0.93 -16.92 0.55
N SER A 139 1.31 -16.38 1.70
CA SER A 139 2.33 -15.34 1.77
C SER A 139 3.52 -15.82 2.60
N LEU A 140 4.71 -15.49 2.14
CA LEU A 140 5.97 -15.69 2.85
C LEU A 140 6.80 -14.42 2.74
N GLY A 141 7.42 -14.01 3.83
CA GLY A 141 8.32 -12.86 3.83
C GLY A 141 9.45 -13.05 4.82
N ALA A 142 10.55 -12.36 4.52
CA ALA A 142 11.70 -12.26 5.39
C ALA A 142 12.35 -10.89 5.27
N SER A 143 12.89 -10.38 6.38
CA SER A 143 13.71 -9.17 6.38
C SER A 143 14.96 -9.39 7.22
N ALA A 144 16.02 -8.70 6.86
CA ALA A 144 17.24 -8.62 7.66
C ALA A 144 17.87 -7.24 7.52
N GLY A 145 18.38 -6.71 8.63
CA GLY A 145 19.00 -5.41 8.64
C GLY A 145 20.03 -5.27 9.76
N ALA A 146 20.85 -4.24 9.61
CA ALA A 146 21.81 -3.87 10.62
C ALA A 146 21.91 -2.36 10.75
N VAL A 147 22.17 -1.91 12.00
CA VAL A 147 22.52 -0.52 12.31
C VAL A 147 23.88 -0.53 12.99
N VAL A 148 24.79 0.31 12.52
CA VAL A 148 26.13 0.47 13.08
C VAL A 148 26.27 1.88 13.62
N GLU A 149 26.55 2.01 14.90
CA GLU A 149 26.95 3.28 15.52
C GLU A 149 28.42 3.52 15.22
N ILE A 150 28.75 4.37 14.21
CA ILE A 150 30.13 4.71 13.84
C ILE A 150 30.83 5.39 15.03
N ASP A 151 30.11 6.32 15.64
CA ASP A 151 30.51 7.04 16.85
C ASP A 151 29.30 7.51 17.66
N GLY A 152 29.48 8.27 18.72
CA GLY A 152 28.37 8.77 19.56
C GLY A 152 27.39 9.72 18.86
N ARG A 153 27.74 10.19 17.66
CA ARG A 153 26.92 11.13 16.87
C ARG A 153 26.41 10.56 15.55
N ASN A 154 27.13 9.60 14.98
CA ASN A 154 26.85 9.09 13.62
C ASN A 154 26.46 7.62 13.63
N SER A 155 25.38 7.28 12.96
CA SER A 155 24.96 5.90 12.73
C SER A 155 24.55 5.68 11.27
N VAL A 156 24.79 4.46 10.78
CA VAL A 156 24.42 3.98 9.45
C VAL A 156 23.60 2.72 9.61
N GLY A 157 22.55 2.59 8.85
CA GLY A 157 21.72 1.38 8.82
C GLY A 157 21.41 0.95 7.40
N ALA A 158 21.26 -0.34 7.22
CA ALA A 158 20.73 -0.93 5.99
C ALA A 158 19.80 -2.08 6.33
N GLU A 159 18.77 -2.24 5.52
CA GLU A 159 17.78 -3.32 5.62
C GLU A 159 17.41 -3.82 4.24
N PHE A 160 17.20 -5.10 4.12
CA PHE A 160 16.64 -5.76 2.97
C PHE A 160 15.40 -6.55 3.40
N GLU A 161 14.34 -6.48 2.58
CA GLU A 161 13.10 -7.22 2.77
C GLU A 161 12.68 -7.87 1.47
N TYR A 162 12.25 -9.12 1.56
CA TYR A 162 11.61 -9.85 0.47
C TYR A 162 10.31 -10.47 0.95
N TRP A 163 9.26 -10.38 0.16
CA TRP A 163 8.07 -11.19 0.37
C TRP A 163 7.45 -11.64 -0.97
N ARG A 164 6.83 -12.79 -0.90
CA ARG A 164 6.05 -13.38 -1.99
C ARG A 164 4.64 -13.68 -1.51
N ASN A 165 3.67 -13.30 -2.32
CA ASN A 165 2.26 -13.65 -2.15
C ASN A 165 1.80 -14.47 -3.35
N ARG A 166 1.06 -15.54 -3.11
CA ARG A 166 0.32 -16.30 -4.12
C ARG A 166 -1.13 -16.36 -3.67
N ASN A 167 -2.01 -15.75 -4.43
CA ASN A 167 -3.44 -15.66 -4.15
C ASN A 167 -4.22 -16.31 -5.29
N GLY A 168 -4.90 -17.42 -5.02
CA GLY A 168 -5.81 -18.08 -5.95
C GLY A 168 -7.24 -17.77 -5.55
N GLU A 169 -8.07 -17.35 -6.51
CA GLU A 169 -9.46 -16.94 -6.31
C GLU A 169 -10.39 -17.61 -7.33
N PRO A 170 -10.54 -18.96 -7.32
CA PRO A 170 -11.56 -19.59 -8.12
C PRO A 170 -12.95 -19.08 -7.71
N ASN A 171 -13.72 -18.68 -8.70
CA ASN A 171 -15.00 -18.03 -8.52
C ASN A 171 -16.05 -18.62 -9.46
N ASP A 172 -17.11 -19.16 -8.89
CA ASP A 172 -18.28 -19.63 -9.61
C ASP A 172 -19.37 -18.56 -9.56
N THR A 173 -19.86 -18.13 -10.71
CA THR A 173 -20.93 -17.14 -10.81
C THR A 173 -22.09 -17.67 -11.62
N TYR A 174 -23.29 -17.24 -11.29
CA TYR A 174 -24.41 -17.30 -12.22
C TYR A 174 -25.12 -15.95 -12.28
N THR A 175 -25.59 -15.60 -13.47
CA THR A 175 -26.30 -14.35 -13.73
C THR A 175 -27.57 -14.64 -14.52
N ASP A 176 -28.72 -14.29 -13.95
CA ASP A 176 -30.00 -14.33 -14.62
C ASP A 176 -30.33 -12.91 -15.11
N PHE A 177 -30.38 -12.75 -16.43
CA PHE A 177 -30.78 -11.50 -17.07
C PHE A 177 -32.18 -11.65 -17.64
N ARG A 178 -33.13 -10.90 -17.06
CA ARG A 178 -34.50 -10.81 -17.53
C ARG A 178 -34.68 -9.60 -18.44
N ASN A 179 -35.26 -9.81 -19.62
CA ASN A 179 -35.58 -8.75 -20.56
C ASN A 179 -36.94 -9.07 -21.21
N ALA A 180 -37.96 -8.22 -21.02
CA ALA A 180 -39.33 -8.38 -21.57
C ALA A 180 -39.89 -9.80 -21.35
N GLY A 181 -39.79 -10.32 -20.14
CA GLY A 181 -40.26 -11.64 -19.75
C GLY A 181 -39.38 -12.83 -20.13
N THR A 182 -38.35 -12.63 -20.94
CA THR A 182 -37.38 -13.68 -21.30
C THR A 182 -36.22 -13.68 -20.30
N VAL A 183 -35.82 -14.85 -19.80
CA VAL A 183 -34.66 -15.00 -18.92
C VAL A 183 -33.50 -15.65 -19.70
N THR A 184 -32.39 -15.03 -19.68
CA THR A 184 -31.09 -15.60 -20.13
C THR A 184 -30.25 -15.86 -18.90
N ARG A 185 -29.77 -17.09 -18.73
CA ARG A 185 -28.87 -17.48 -17.65
C ARG A 185 -27.45 -17.63 -18.17
N THR A 186 -26.50 -17.07 -17.47
CA THR A 186 -25.07 -17.28 -17.73
C THR A 186 -24.45 -17.90 -16.48
N ASP A 187 -23.87 -19.08 -16.64
CA ASP A 187 -23.08 -19.76 -15.62
C ASP A 187 -21.60 -19.61 -16.01
N SER A 188 -20.78 -19.07 -15.11
CA SER A 188 -19.35 -18.79 -15.38
C SER A 188 -18.46 -19.30 -14.28
N HIS A 189 -17.29 -19.76 -14.68
CA HIS A 189 -16.19 -20.16 -13.81
C HIS A 189 -14.97 -19.34 -14.16
N PHE A 190 -14.41 -18.65 -13.16
CA PHE A 190 -13.16 -17.87 -13.23
C PHE A 190 -12.13 -18.56 -12.36
N ASP A 191 -10.98 -18.90 -12.92
CA ASP A 191 -9.82 -19.39 -12.14
C ASP A 191 -8.71 -18.35 -12.18
N LYS A 192 -8.70 -17.49 -11.14
CA LYS A 192 -7.75 -16.40 -11.04
C LYS A 192 -6.60 -16.76 -10.10
N LEU A 193 -5.38 -16.50 -10.56
CA LEU A 193 -4.14 -16.66 -9.82
C LEU A 193 -3.29 -15.40 -9.89
N ASP A 194 -3.06 -14.76 -8.75
CA ASP A 194 -2.12 -13.64 -8.60
C ASP A 194 -0.84 -14.11 -7.89
N ILE A 195 0.32 -13.86 -8.47
CA ILE A 195 1.63 -14.07 -7.86
C ILE A 195 2.32 -12.71 -7.76
N ARG A 196 2.72 -12.33 -6.57
CA ARG A 196 3.41 -11.05 -6.32
C ARG A 196 4.71 -11.29 -5.59
N ASN A 197 5.79 -10.70 -6.11
CA ASN A 197 7.08 -10.64 -5.46
C ASN A 197 7.40 -9.19 -5.13
N ASN A 198 7.93 -8.93 -3.95
CA ASN A 198 8.36 -7.60 -3.55
C ASN A 198 9.75 -7.67 -2.93
N TYR A 199 10.62 -6.82 -3.43
CA TYR A 199 11.99 -6.65 -2.95
C TYR A 199 12.14 -5.21 -2.49
N SER A 200 12.59 -4.99 -1.25
CA SER A 200 12.84 -3.65 -0.73
C SER A 200 14.24 -3.58 -0.12
N ALA A 201 14.94 -2.51 -0.41
CA ALA A 201 16.22 -2.19 0.20
C ALA A 201 16.17 -0.77 0.75
N THR A 202 16.58 -0.59 2.00
CA THR A 202 16.62 0.70 2.68
C THR A 202 18.02 0.98 3.19
N PHE A 203 18.47 2.20 3.02
CA PHE A 203 19.68 2.73 3.61
C PHE A 203 19.35 3.98 4.41
N ASN A 204 19.93 4.13 5.60
CA ASN A 204 19.80 5.33 6.40
C ASN A 204 21.14 5.76 7.01
N TYR A 205 21.35 7.08 7.10
CA TYR A 205 22.40 7.70 7.85
C TYR A 205 21.80 8.77 8.76
N ILE A 206 22.16 8.73 10.03
CA ILE A 206 21.67 9.68 11.04
C ILE A 206 22.87 10.32 11.74
N ARG A 207 22.90 11.66 11.73
CA ARG A 207 23.85 12.46 12.47
C ARG A 207 23.15 13.28 13.56
N LYS A 208 23.55 13.08 14.81
CA LYS A 208 23.18 13.95 15.93
C LYS A 208 24.05 15.20 15.88
N ILE A 209 23.46 16.38 15.76
CA ILE A 209 24.17 17.65 15.56
C ILE A 209 24.60 18.23 16.89
N ASP A 210 23.72 18.16 17.90
CA ASP A 210 23.93 18.75 19.21
C ASP A 210 23.26 17.94 20.33
N THR A 211 23.43 18.41 21.58
CA THR A 211 22.85 17.80 22.78
C THR A 211 21.35 18.13 22.98
N LEU A 212 20.81 19.09 22.23
CA LEU A 212 19.38 19.44 22.27
C LEU A 212 18.51 18.45 21.49
N GLY A 213 19.14 17.50 20.78
CA GLY A 213 18.48 16.48 19.98
C GLY A 213 18.24 16.89 18.53
N SER A 214 19.01 17.88 18.02
CA SER A 214 18.99 18.18 16.58
C SER A 214 19.62 17.05 15.79
N THR A 215 19.02 16.70 14.64
CA THR A 215 19.48 15.59 13.79
C THR A 215 19.46 15.95 12.32
N LEU A 216 20.41 15.40 11.57
CA LEU A 216 20.37 15.32 10.11
C LEU A 216 20.19 13.86 9.73
N LYS A 217 19.24 13.57 8.85
CA LYS A 217 18.93 12.22 8.37
C LYS A 217 19.03 12.18 6.85
N LEU A 218 19.68 11.16 6.33
CA LEU A 218 19.61 10.76 4.93
C LEU A 218 18.93 9.38 4.90
N LEU A 219 17.88 9.25 4.10
CA LEU A 219 17.15 8.00 3.89
C LEU A 219 17.09 7.75 2.39
N ALA A 220 17.40 6.54 1.97
CA ALA A 220 17.25 6.08 0.61
C ALA A 220 16.54 4.73 0.60
N ASP A 221 15.51 4.61 -0.20
CA ASP A 221 14.70 3.39 -0.33
C ASP A 221 14.60 3.00 -1.80
N TYR A 222 14.67 1.71 -2.08
CA TYR A 222 14.33 1.13 -3.35
C TYR A 222 13.37 -0.04 -3.14
N THR A 223 12.30 -0.06 -3.92
CA THR A 223 11.32 -1.15 -3.92
C THR A 223 11.06 -1.59 -5.36
N ARG A 224 11.19 -2.89 -5.62
CA ARG A 224 10.75 -3.54 -6.86
C ARG A 224 9.60 -4.49 -6.53
N ARG A 225 8.50 -4.34 -7.24
CA ARG A 225 7.33 -5.23 -7.17
C ARG A 225 7.07 -5.84 -8.53
N GLU A 226 6.93 -7.13 -8.57
CA GLU A 226 6.53 -7.90 -9.73
C GLU A 226 5.19 -8.56 -9.43
N THR A 227 4.26 -8.49 -10.37
CA THR A 227 2.95 -9.13 -10.26
C THR A 227 2.64 -9.85 -11.55
N ASP A 228 2.39 -11.15 -11.44
CA ASP A 228 1.88 -11.99 -12.50
C ASP A 228 0.44 -12.36 -12.14
N SER A 229 -0.51 -12.03 -12.99
CA SER A 229 -1.94 -12.33 -12.83
C SER A 229 -2.40 -13.16 -14.02
N GLU A 230 -2.89 -14.35 -13.75
CA GLU A 230 -3.48 -15.26 -14.72
C GLU A 230 -4.97 -15.41 -14.39
N ASN A 231 -5.84 -15.34 -15.39
CA ASN A 231 -7.26 -15.54 -15.22
C ASN A 231 -7.82 -16.32 -16.40
N ASP A 232 -8.21 -17.56 -16.15
CA ASP A 232 -8.91 -18.40 -17.10
C ASP A 232 -10.40 -18.36 -16.83
N ASN A 233 -11.19 -18.11 -17.88
CA ASN A 233 -12.63 -17.98 -17.79
C ASN A 233 -13.34 -18.94 -18.75
N PHE A 234 -14.38 -19.58 -18.24
CA PHE A 234 -15.38 -20.29 -19.03
C PHE A 234 -16.77 -19.78 -18.67
N SER A 235 -17.56 -19.44 -19.68
CA SER A 235 -18.96 -19.00 -19.49
C SER A 235 -19.88 -19.78 -20.43
N ARG A 236 -21.00 -20.24 -19.90
CA ARG A 236 -22.09 -20.85 -20.65
C ARG A 236 -23.35 -20.00 -20.53
N MET A 237 -23.78 -19.43 -21.63
CA MET A 237 -25.03 -18.69 -21.74
C MET A 237 -26.13 -19.59 -22.25
N THR A 238 -27.26 -19.63 -21.54
CA THR A 238 -28.45 -20.39 -21.87
C THR A 238 -29.64 -19.43 -22.02
N ALA A 239 -30.22 -19.38 -23.22
CA ALA A 239 -31.43 -18.65 -23.55
C ALA A 239 -32.48 -19.62 -24.08
N PRO A 240 -33.79 -19.25 -24.14
CA PRO A 240 -34.80 -20.11 -24.74
C PRO A 240 -34.45 -20.51 -26.19
N GLY A 241 -34.17 -21.78 -26.38
CA GLY A 241 -33.84 -22.37 -27.70
C GLY A 241 -32.39 -22.18 -28.16
N ALA A 242 -31.48 -21.62 -27.33
CA ALA A 242 -30.10 -21.41 -27.70
C ALA A 242 -29.17 -21.57 -26.49
N THR A 243 -27.97 -22.14 -26.73
CA THR A 243 -26.89 -22.20 -25.77
C THR A 243 -25.62 -21.77 -26.47
N ALA A 244 -24.78 -20.95 -25.82
CA ALA A 244 -23.52 -20.49 -26.33
C ALA A 244 -22.43 -20.59 -25.23
N ASP A 245 -21.28 -21.12 -25.58
CA ASP A 245 -20.10 -21.20 -24.72
C ASP A 245 -19.07 -20.15 -25.13
N SER A 246 -18.41 -19.57 -24.15
CA SER A 246 -17.31 -18.63 -24.35
C SER A 246 -16.16 -19.00 -23.41
N THR A 247 -14.95 -19.05 -23.94
CA THR A 247 -13.74 -19.30 -23.18
C THR A 247 -12.73 -18.22 -23.52
N TYR A 248 -12.18 -17.55 -22.50
CA TYR A 248 -11.13 -16.57 -22.67
C TYR A 248 -10.14 -16.64 -21.50
N ARG A 249 -8.98 -16.08 -21.72
CA ARG A 249 -7.97 -15.86 -20.69
C ARG A 249 -7.40 -14.44 -20.78
N ASP A 250 -7.08 -13.87 -19.62
CA ASP A 250 -6.36 -12.61 -19.51
C ASP A 250 -5.17 -12.77 -18.57
N ASN A 251 -3.98 -12.52 -19.12
CA ASN A 251 -2.72 -12.58 -18.40
C ASN A 251 -2.14 -11.19 -18.31
N THR A 252 -1.71 -10.80 -17.12
CA THR A 252 -1.12 -9.48 -16.87
C THR A 252 0.18 -9.62 -16.13
N GLU A 253 1.25 -9.08 -16.70
CA GLU A 253 2.54 -8.92 -16.04
C GLU A 253 2.75 -7.45 -15.70
N SER A 254 3.06 -7.15 -14.44
CA SER A 254 3.33 -5.78 -14.00
C SER A 254 4.62 -5.71 -13.20
N VAL A 255 5.46 -4.75 -13.53
CA VAL A 255 6.70 -4.45 -12.81
C VAL A 255 6.69 -3.00 -12.36
N TYR A 256 6.91 -2.77 -11.06
CA TYR A 256 7.03 -1.45 -10.46
C TYR A 256 8.40 -1.30 -9.83
N ASN A 257 9.10 -0.23 -10.17
CA ASN A 257 10.33 0.21 -9.52
C ASN A 257 10.07 1.56 -8.85
N ILE A 258 10.33 1.64 -7.56
CA ILE A 258 10.17 2.88 -6.79
C ILE A 258 11.48 3.16 -6.07
N ALA A 259 12.08 4.31 -6.36
CA ALA A 259 13.27 4.78 -5.66
C ALA A 259 12.97 6.10 -4.96
N THR A 260 13.37 6.24 -3.69
CA THR A 260 13.24 7.50 -2.96
C THR A 260 14.55 7.90 -2.30
N ALA A 261 14.81 9.20 -2.24
CA ALA A 261 15.88 9.77 -1.45
C ALA A 261 15.33 10.95 -0.64
N THR A 262 15.60 10.97 0.65
CA THR A 262 15.14 12.00 1.59
C THR A 262 16.30 12.54 2.40
N LEU A 263 16.46 13.86 2.40
CA LEU A 263 17.33 14.58 3.33
C LEU A 263 16.46 15.38 4.29
N ALA A 264 16.57 15.14 5.57
CA ALA A 264 15.77 15.77 6.61
C ALA A 264 16.62 16.32 7.74
N LEU A 265 16.44 17.60 8.04
CA LEU A 265 17.04 18.31 9.16
C LEU A 265 15.95 18.56 10.21
N GLU A 266 16.18 18.16 11.45
CA GLU A 266 15.44 18.64 12.62
C GLU A 266 16.39 19.47 13.48
N LYS A 267 16.14 20.77 13.59
CA LYS A 267 16.91 21.68 14.42
C LYS A 267 16.09 22.13 15.62
N ARG A 268 16.56 21.81 16.81
CA ARG A 268 15.99 22.27 18.08
C ARG A 268 16.80 23.46 18.55
N PHE A 269 16.20 24.64 18.53
CA PHE A 269 16.82 25.87 19.03
C PHE A 269 16.73 25.97 20.55
N SER A 270 15.65 25.41 21.10
CA SER A 270 15.38 25.34 22.53
C SER A 270 14.33 24.25 22.81
N PRO A 271 14.01 23.91 24.06
CA PRO A 271 12.90 23.03 24.39
C PRO A 271 11.52 23.51 23.86
N ARG A 272 11.44 24.80 23.46
CA ARG A 272 10.18 25.41 22.99
C ARG A 272 10.09 25.55 21.49
N TRP A 273 11.22 25.58 20.77
CA TRP A 273 11.27 25.89 19.34
C TRP A 273 12.01 24.80 18.56
N THR A 274 11.34 24.26 17.57
CA THR A 274 11.90 23.27 16.64
C THR A 274 11.59 23.69 15.20
N LEU A 275 12.59 23.58 14.33
CA LEU A 275 12.44 23.68 12.88
C LEU A 275 12.77 22.34 12.26
N LYS A 276 11.90 21.83 11.41
CA LYS A 276 12.17 20.75 10.50
C LYS A 276 12.23 21.27 9.07
N ALA A 277 13.22 20.87 8.30
CA ALA A 277 13.32 21.20 6.88
C ALA A 277 13.88 20.00 6.13
N GLY A 278 13.49 19.83 4.88
CA GLY A 278 13.98 18.70 4.11
C GLY A 278 13.62 18.77 2.64
N ALA A 279 14.22 17.83 1.92
CA ALA A 279 13.94 17.59 0.52
C ALA A 279 13.73 16.08 0.30
N LYS A 280 12.85 15.72 -0.60
CA LYS A 280 12.57 14.34 -1.02
C LYS A 280 12.48 14.27 -2.53
N TYR A 281 13.09 13.25 -3.10
CA TYR A 281 12.90 12.89 -4.48
C TYR A 281 12.32 11.48 -4.55
N THR A 282 11.30 11.29 -5.39
CA THR A 282 10.69 10.00 -5.65
C THR A 282 10.66 9.75 -7.14
N TYR A 283 11.15 8.59 -7.55
CA TYR A 283 11.07 8.06 -8.89
C TYR A 283 10.21 6.81 -8.88
N ASN A 284 9.15 6.80 -9.67
CA ASN A 284 8.29 5.65 -9.91
C ASN A 284 8.41 5.29 -11.39
N ASP A 285 8.66 4.02 -11.67
CA ASP A 285 8.69 3.44 -13.00
C ASP A 285 7.83 2.19 -13.01
N MET A 286 6.99 2.08 -14.02
CA MET A 286 6.04 0.99 -14.12
C MET A 286 5.91 0.52 -15.55
N HIS A 287 5.99 -0.78 -15.70
CA HIS A 287 5.68 -1.52 -16.90
C HIS A 287 4.49 -2.45 -16.65
N ASN A 288 3.51 -2.44 -17.54
CA ASN A 288 2.37 -3.35 -17.48
C ASN A 288 2.05 -3.88 -18.87
N ASP A 289 2.12 -5.20 -19.00
CA ASP A 289 1.75 -5.92 -20.23
C ASP A 289 0.51 -6.78 -19.95
N ALA A 290 -0.54 -6.59 -20.75
CA ALA A 290 -1.80 -7.29 -20.63
C ALA A 290 -2.13 -8.00 -21.94
N LEU A 291 -2.27 -9.31 -21.88
CA LEU A 291 -2.63 -10.18 -22.99
C LEU A 291 -4.03 -10.76 -22.75
N TYR A 292 -4.95 -10.47 -23.66
CA TYR A 292 -6.29 -11.03 -23.66
C TYR A 292 -6.48 -11.92 -24.90
N GLU A 293 -6.95 -13.16 -24.69
CA GLU A 293 -7.17 -14.12 -25.76
C GLU A 293 -8.51 -14.85 -25.57
N TYR A 294 -9.15 -15.19 -26.68
CA TYR A 294 -10.29 -16.13 -26.64
C TYR A 294 -10.03 -17.39 -27.40
N LEU A 295 -10.69 -18.46 -26.99
CA LEU A 295 -10.69 -19.74 -27.67
C LEU A 295 -11.68 -19.69 -28.85
N LYS A 296 -11.15 -19.83 -30.07
CA LYS A 296 -11.96 -20.00 -31.30
C LYS A 296 -11.69 -21.38 -31.89
N GLY A 297 -12.68 -22.28 -31.75
CA GLY A 297 -12.43 -23.71 -32.01
C GLY A 297 -11.37 -24.23 -31.03
N ASP A 298 -10.26 -24.77 -31.54
CA ASP A 298 -9.16 -25.28 -30.72
C ASP A 298 -7.96 -24.33 -30.63
N ALA A 299 -8.08 -23.10 -31.11
CA ALA A 299 -6.97 -22.13 -31.15
C ALA A 299 -7.26 -20.88 -30.31
N TRP A 300 -6.26 -20.49 -29.49
CA TRP A 300 -6.26 -19.21 -28.81
C TRP A 300 -6.01 -18.08 -29.79
N THR A 301 -6.82 -17.05 -29.73
CA THR A 301 -6.75 -15.89 -30.63
C THR A 301 -6.66 -14.62 -29.79
N ARG A 302 -5.59 -13.85 -29.99
CA ARG A 302 -5.37 -12.57 -29.30
C ARG A 302 -6.47 -11.57 -29.65
N ASN A 303 -6.92 -10.84 -28.64
CA ASN A 303 -7.78 -9.67 -28.78
C ASN A 303 -6.97 -8.40 -28.72
N ASP A 304 -6.64 -7.82 -29.85
CA ASP A 304 -5.81 -6.60 -29.92
C ASP A 304 -6.51 -5.35 -29.31
N ASN A 305 -7.83 -5.36 -29.20
CA ASN A 305 -8.57 -4.27 -28.56
C ASN A 305 -8.51 -4.30 -27.03
N GLN A 306 -8.17 -5.43 -26.45
CA GLN A 306 -8.08 -5.65 -25.00
C GLN A 306 -6.67 -5.97 -24.53
N SER A 307 -5.74 -6.24 -25.46
CA SER A 307 -4.32 -6.48 -25.17
C SER A 307 -3.53 -5.20 -25.38
N PHE A 308 -2.71 -4.81 -24.41
CA PHE A 308 -1.93 -3.58 -24.46
C PHE A 308 -0.71 -3.63 -23.56
N THR A 309 0.26 -2.79 -23.86
CA THR A 309 1.42 -2.53 -23.02
C THR A 309 1.43 -1.06 -22.60
N ILE A 310 1.62 -0.78 -21.33
CA ILE A 310 1.74 0.56 -20.77
C ILE A 310 3.05 0.68 -20.02
N ASP A 311 3.81 1.73 -20.41
CA ASP A 311 4.95 2.24 -19.66
C ASP A 311 4.56 3.58 -19.04
N TYR A 312 4.85 3.77 -17.77
CA TYR A 312 4.56 4.98 -17.03
C TYR A 312 5.70 5.31 -16.08
N THR A 313 6.16 6.56 -16.13
CA THR A 313 7.13 7.06 -15.17
C THR A 313 6.60 8.31 -14.46
N GLU A 314 6.93 8.45 -13.19
CA GLU A 314 6.60 9.61 -12.38
C GLU A 314 7.80 10.05 -11.56
N ASN A 315 8.11 11.33 -11.63
CA ASN A 315 9.17 11.98 -10.86
C ASN A 315 8.54 13.02 -9.96
N ILE A 316 8.78 12.94 -8.65
CA ILE A 316 8.29 13.93 -7.69
C ILE A 316 9.46 14.49 -6.92
N ALA A 317 9.73 15.80 -7.11
CA ALA A 317 10.69 16.54 -6.31
C ALA A 317 9.94 17.41 -5.29
N ALA A 318 10.28 17.27 -4.02
CA ALA A 318 9.62 17.97 -2.93
C ALA A 318 10.61 18.64 -2.01
N ALA A 319 10.22 19.80 -1.46
CA ALA A 319 10.92 20.46 -0.37
C ALA A 319 9.90 20.95 0.66
N TYR A 320 10.28 20.93 1.93
CA TYR A 320 9.39 21.35 3.01
C TYR A 320 10.13 22.07 4.15
N ALA A 321 9.36 22.86 4.88
CA ALA A 321 9.76 23.45 6.17
C ALA A 321 8.57 23.42 7.14
N VAL A 322 8.84 23.06 8.39
CA VAL A 322 7.85 23.02 9.49
C VAL A 322 8.44 23.65 10.72
N ALA A 323 7.83 24.71 11.22
CA ALA A 323 8.16 25.35 12.49
C ALA A 323 7.18 24.90 13.58
N SER A 324 7.69 24.57 14.75
CA SER A 324 6.90 24.19 15.92
C SER A 324 7.31 25.03 17.12
N ALA A 325 6.31 25.51 17.88
CA ALA A 325 6.52 26.30 19.08
C ALA A 325 5.62 25.82 20.24
N GLN A 326 6.19 25.69 21.44
CA GLN A 326 5.46 25.44 22.69
C GLN A 326 5.52 26.65 23.59
N LEU A 327 4.43 27.42 23.65
CA LEU A 327 4.36 28.70 24.36
C LEU A 327 3.35 28.59 25.52
N GLY A 328 3.82 28.14 26.66
CA GLY A 328 3.00 27.94 27.85
C GLY A 328 1.91 26.86 27.66
N ARG A 329 0.65 27.32 27.46
CA ARG A 329 -0.50 26.43 27.18
C ARG A 329 -0.74 26.22 25.68
N TRP A 330 -0.05 26.99 24.83
CA TRP A 330 -0.20 26.92 23.38
C TRP A 330 0.84 26.04 22.76
N GLY A 331 0.40 25.10 21.91
CA GLY A 331 1.25 24.38 20.96
C GLY A 331 0.91 24.85 19.55
N LEU A 332 1.91 25.30 18.80
CA LEU A 332 1.76 25.85 17.46
C LEU A 332 2.65 25.07 16.51
N VAL A 333 2.10 24.67 15.37
CA VAL A 333 2.83 24.07 14.25
C VAL A 333 2.37 24.74 12.97
N ALA A 334 3.32 25.18 12.15
CA ALA A 334 3.05 25.70 10.81
C ALA A 334 4.05 25.11 9.84
N GLY A 335 3.61 24.64 8.71
CA GLY A 335 4.44 24.02 7.70
C GLY A 335 3.99 24.33 6.29
N LEU A 336 4.93 24.26 5.38
CA LEU A 336 4.71 24.38 3.95
C LEU A 336 5.55 23.33 3.22
N ARG A 337 4.94 22.64 2.28
CA ARG A 337 5.58 21.74 1.35
C ARG A 337 5.27 22.16 -0.08
N GLY A 338 6.29 22.17 -0.94
CA GLY A 338 6.14 22.31 -2.38
C GLY A 338 6.52 21.00 -3.05
N GLU A 339 5.72 20.57 -4.02
CA GLU A 339 6.00 19.41 -4.86
C GLU A 339 5.90 19.76 -6.33
N TYR A 340 6.93 19.39 -7.08
CA TYR A 340 6.93 19.37 -8.53
C TYR A 340 6.82 17.93 -9.00
N THR A 341 5.82 17.64 -9.82
CA THR A 341 5.54 16.33 -10.38
C THR A 341 5.67 16.38 -11.89
N HIS A 342 6.44 15.44 -12.44
CA HIS A 342 6.58 15.21 -13.87
C HIS A 342 6.23 13.74 -14.15
N THR A 343 5.24 13.52 -15.03
CA THR A 343 4.83 12.19 -15.45
C THR A 343 5.00 12.00 -16.93
N THR A 344 5.40 10.79 -17.35
CA THR A 344 5.46 10.40 -18.77
C THR A 344 4.78 9.07 -18.96
N GLY A 345 4.05 8.90 -20.05
CA GLY A 345 3.36 7.68 -20.45
C GLY A 345 2.61 7.90 -21.77
N LYS A 346 2.18 6.83 -22.41
CA LYS A 346 1.64 6.81 -23.78
C LYS A 346 0.42 7.73 -24.00
N SER A 347 -0.24 8.21 -22.93
CA SER A 347 -1.41 9.09 -23.01
C SER A 347 -1.47 10.11 -21.86
N VAL A 348 -0.45 10.15 -20.98
CA VAL A 348 -0.50 10.93 -19.74
C VAL A 348 0.86 11.52 -19.45
N GLY A 349 1.17 12.63 -20.10
CA GLY A 349 2.30 13.47 -19.73
C GLY A 349 1.78 14.70 -19.00
N GLN A 350 2.15 14.92 -17.75
CA GLN A 350 1.75 16.08 -16.95
C GLN A 350 2.94 16.67 -16.21
N ASP A 351 2.98 17.98 -16.19
CA ASP A 351 3.90 18.77 -15.41
C ASP A 351 3.12 19.72 -14.53
N TYR A 352 3.27 19.61 -13.21
CA TYR A 352 2.60 20.53 -12.30
C TYR A 352 3.37 20.76 -11.01
N PHE A 353 3.19 21.95 -10.45
CA PHE A 353 3.70 22.33 -9.15
C PHE A 353 2.54 22.60 -8.19
N SER A 354 2.64 22.07 -6.97
CA SER A 354 1.62 22.26 -5.95
C SER A 354 2.21 22.63 -4.59
N LEU A 355 1.51 23.49 -3.86
CA LEU A 355 1.84 23.88 -2.50
C LEU A 355 0.87 23.24 -1.51
N PHE A 356 1.39 22.74 -0.42
CA PHE A 356 0.67 22.02 0.65
C PHE A 356 0.95 22.67 2.01
N PRO A 357 0.24 23.78 2.35
CA PRO A 357 0.29 24.36 3.68
C PRO A 357 -0.38 23.45 4.70
N ASN A 358 0.18 23.43 5.92
CA ASN A 358 -0.44 22.83 7.09
C ASN A 358 -0.27 23.71 8.31
N ALA A 359 -1.24 23.69 9.20
CA ALA A 359 -1.18 24.38 10.48
C ALA A 359 -1.91 23.57 11.56
N ASN A 360 -1.36 23.57 12.76
CA ASN A 360 -1.98 22.99 13.94
C ASN A 360 -1.83 23.96 15.10
N VAL A 361 -2.93 24.25 15.77
CA VAL A 361 -2.97 25.06 16.97
C VAL A 361 -3.63 24.24 18.06
N SER A 362 -2.93 24.05 19.16
CA SER A 362 -3.47 23.37 20.34
C SER A 362 -3.43 24.30 21.57
N PHE A 363 -4.48 24.25 22.40
CA PHE A 363 -4.56 24.97 23.64
C PHE A 363 -4.94 24.03 24.79
N ALA A 364 -4.07 23.92 25.80
CA ALA A 364 -4.34 23.10 26.98
C ALA A 364 -5.31 23.83 27.90
N LEU A 365 -6.58 23.40 27.91
CA LEU A 365 -7.63 23.95 28.81
C LEU A 365 -7.37 23.58 30.27
N SER A 366 -7.01 22.31 30.52
CA SER A 366 -6.63 21.81 31.84
C SER A 366 -5.52 20.78 31.71
N LYS A 367 -4.36 21.03 32.30
CA LYS A 367 -3.26 20.08 32.36
C LYS A 367 -3.56 18.89 33.27
N GLU A 368 -4.29 19.12 34.36
CA GLU A 368 -4.64 18.08 35.33
C GLU A 368 -5.65 17.07 34.76
N LYS A 369 -6.66 17.56 34.01
CA LYS A 369 -7.68 16.72 33.37
C LYS A 369 -7.33 16.27 31.97
N GLY A 370 -6.20 16.74 31.42
CA GLY A 370 -5.76 16.40 30.04
C GLY A 370 -6.66 17.00 28.94
N TRP A 371 -7.45 18.06 29.24
CA TRP A 371 -8.34 18.65 28.26
C TRP A 371 -7.59 19.65 27.39
N SER A 372 -7.75 19.51 26.08
CA SER A 372 -7.18 20.44 25.09
C SER A 372 -8.18 20.72 23.97
N LEU A 373 -8.07 21.93 23.41
CA LEU A 373 -8.73 22.36 22.19
C LEU A 373 -7.68 22.28 21.06
N ILE A 374 -8.01 21.66 19.93
CA ILE A 374 -7.12 21.52 18.80
C ILE A 374 -7.84 21.98 17.54
N ALA A 375 -7.19 22.85 16.77
CA ALA A 375 -7.60 23.23 15.43
C ALA A 375 -6.50 22.86 14.44
N GLN A 376 -6.88 22.18 13.35
CA GLN A 376 -5.95 21.68 12.34
C GLN A 376 -6.41 22.07 10.94
N TYR A 377 -5.46 22.43 10.10
CA TYR A 377 -5.65 22.63 8.69
C TYR A 377 -4.51 21.93 7.93
N ALA A 378 -4.83 21.19 6.87
CA ALA A 378 -3.85 20.68 5.92
C ALA A 378 -4.48 20.61 4.53
N ARG A 379 -3.72 21.02 3.52
CA ARG A 379 -3.99 20.71 2.12
C ARG A 379 -3.27 19.42 1.75
N THR A 380 -3.98 18.50 1.13
CA THR A 380 -3.46 17.22 0.64
C THR A 380 -3.85 17.04 -0.83
N ILE A 381 -3.24 16.09 -1.50
CA ILE A 381 -3.57 15.69 -2.87
C ILE A 381 -3.89 14.19 -2.87
N GLU A 382 -4.86 13.79 -3.68
CA GLU A 382 -5.09 12.40 -4.02
C GLU A 382 -4.69 12.21 -5.49
N ARG A 383 -3.57 11.51 -5.70
CA ARG A 383 -3.11 11.16 -7.04
C ARG A 383 -3.87 9.94 -7.52
N PRO A 384 -4.28 9.90 -8.80
CA PRO A 384 -4.84 8.68 -9.37
C PRO A 384 -3.87 7.52 -9.16
N ARG A 385 -4.37 6.42 -8.61
CA ARG A 385 -3.57 5.20 -8.54
C ARG A 385 -3.45 4.62 -9.94
N PHE A 386 -2.37 3.90 -10.20
CA PHE A 386 -2.13 3.31 -11.51
C PHE A 386 -3.34 2.54 -12.06
N TRP A 387 -4.00 1.73 -11.25
CA TRP A 387 -5.18 0.99 -11.70
C TRP A 387 -6.35 1.90 -12.16
N CYS A 388 -6.42 3.15 -11.66
CA CYS A 388 -7.36 4.16 -12.16
C CYS A 388 -6.98 4.67 -13.55
N LEU A 389 -5.70 4.61 -13.91
CA LEU A 389 -5.17 5.03 -15.22
C LEU A 389 -5.11 3.86 -16.20
N ASN A 390 -5.12 2.62 -15.72
CA ASN A 390 -4.98 1.42 -16.54
C ASN A 390 -6.28 1.17 -17.34
N PRO A 391 -6.27 1.24 -18.69
CA PRO A 391 -7.44 1.00 -19.52
C PRO A 391 -7.84 -0.48 -19.62
N GLN A 392 -7.13 -1.39 -18.97
CA GLN A 392 -7.46 -2.80 -18.91
C GLN A 392 -8.89 -2.99 -18.40
N ARG A 393 -9.63 -3.85 -19.07
CA ARG A 393 -10.93 -4.31 -18.59
C ARG A 393 -10.72 -5.39 -17.54
N MET A 394 -11.15 -5.13 -16.31
CA MET A 394 -11.28 -6.14 -15.28
C MET A 394 -12.72 -6.64 -15.29
N GLN A 395 -12.93 -7.88 -15.68
CA GLN A 395 -14.25 -8.49 -15.68
C GLN A 395 -14.69 -8.77 -14.25
N ILE A 396 -15.85 -8.24 -13.86
CA ILE A 396 -16.48 -8.48 -12.56
C ILE A 396 -17.57 -9.55 -12.71
N SER A 397 -18.31 -9.50 -13.79
CA SER A 397 -19.30 -10.50 -14.20
C SER A 397 -19.44 -10.48 -15.72
N ASP A 398 -20.20 -11.38 -16.30
CA ASP A 398 -20.42 -11.42 -17.75
C ASP A 398 -21.03 -10.13 -18.34
N TYR A 399 -21.64 -9.29 -17.48
CA TYR A 399 -22.30 -8.06 -17.88
C TYR A 399 -21.67 -6.79 -17.32
N THR A 400 -20.65 -6.94 -16.45
CA THR A 400 -20.02 -5.80 -15.76
C THR A 400 -18.53 -5.92 -15.83
N TYR A 401 -17.86 -4.85 -16.28
CA TYR A 401 -16.42 -4.71 -16.21
C TYR A 401 -16.04 -3.34 -15.66
N GLN A 402 -14.87 -3.28 -15.06
CA GLN A 402 -14.23 -2.06 -14.61
C GLN A 402 -13.05 -1.73 -15.52
N THR A 403 -12.87 -0.46 -15.85
CA THR A 403 -11.72 0.03 -16.60
C THR A 403 -11.23 1.34 -16.01
N GLY A 404 -9.94 1.59 -16.06
CA GLY A 404 -9.37 2.88 -15.70
C GLY A 404 -9.47 3.89 -16.84
N ASN A 405 -9.21 5.15 -16.51
CA ASN A 405 -9.16 6.24 -17.47
C ASN A 405 -7.74 6.82 -17.55
N PRO A 406 -6.99 6.59 -18.63
CA PRO A 406 -5.62 7.11 -18.78
C PRO A 406 -5.55 8.64 -18.90
N SER A 407 -6.68 9.32 -19.03
CA SER A 407 -6.76 10.80 -19.17
C SER A 407 -7.09 11.51 -17.85
N LEU A 408 -7.05 10.81 -16.70
CA LEU A 408 -7.30 11.41 -15.39
C LEU A 408 -6.19 12.37 -14.96
#